data_c348a1d25bf71006b9ae9182ca617e5e
#
_entry.id   c348a1d25bf71006b9ae9182ca617e5e
#
_cell.length_a   1.000
_cell.length_b   1.000
_cell.length_c   1.000
_cell.angle_alpha   90.00
_cell.angle_beta   90.00
_cell.angle_gamma   90.00
#
_symmetry.space_group_name_H-M   'P 1'
#
loop_
_entity.id
_entity.type
_entity.pdbx_description
1 polymer ?
#
loop_
_entity_poly.entity_id
_entity_poly.type
_entity_poly.pdbx_seq_one_letter_code
_entity_poly.pdbx_strand_id
1 'polypeptide(L)'
;PSNLRNIEPMIRERTADLLDSLPEGETFDWVDTVSIELTTLMLATLFDFPMEDRRKLTRWSDIVFAVPGQGVVDSQQQRIDELNECVDYFEGLFEERRQNPGFDLVSMLANGEATKDIPPTQQLGNLLLLIVGGNDTTRNTMTGSVYGLNKYPDQYEKLMADPSLISNFVPEVIRWQTPLSYMRRTATKDTELGGKQIKKYDQVLMWYVSANQDEDVFENGHVLDVER
;
A
#
# COMPACT_ATOMS: atom_id res chain seq x y z
N PRO A 1 -3.95 15.06 -10.03
CA PRO A 1 -4.11 15.97 -8.87
C PRO A 1 -5.54 16.44 -8.66
N SER A 2 -6.33 16.79 -9.73
CA SER A 2 -7.72 17.24 -9.58
C SER A 2 -8.66 16.14 -9.07
N ASN A 3 -8.52 14.93 -9.57
CA ASN A 3 -9.39 13.81 -9.20
C ASN A 3 -9.20 13.40 -7.72
N LEU A 4 -7.97 13.49 -7.18
CA LEU A 4 -7.71 13.19 -5.78
C LEU A 4 -8.41 14.15 -4.82
N ARG A 5 -8.55 15.43 -5.19
CA ARG A 5 -9.30 16.40 -4.36
C ARG A 5 -10.79 16.07 -4.28
N ASN A 6 -11.34 15.44 -5.31
CA ASN A 6 -12.76 15.09 -5.34
C ASN A 6 -13.11 13.92 -4.41
N ILE A 7 -12.14 13.06 -4.09
CA ILE A 7 -12.33 11.91 -3.20
C ILE A 7 -11.95 12.21 -1.73
N GLU A 8 -11.26 13.32 -1.46
CA GLU A 8 -10.85 13.69 -0.10
C GLU A 8 -12.04 13.79 0.88
N PRO A 9 -13.18 14.44 0.56
CA PRO A 9 -14.31 14.50 1.48
C PRO A 9 -14.83 13.12 1.88
N MET A 10 -14.93 12.20 0.91
CA MET A 10 -15.35 10.81 1.17
C MET A 10 -14.33 10.04 2.04
N ILE A 11 -13.02 10.26 1.81
CA ILE A 11 -11.98 9.65 2.67
C ILE A 11 -12.15 10.12 4.11
N ARG A 12 -12.37 11.42 4.31
CA ARG A 12 -12.59 12.01 5.65
C ARG A 12 -13.83 11.45 6.33
N GLU A 13 -14.96 11.39 5.63
CA GLU A 13 -16.21 10.82 6.12
C GLU A 13 -16.00 9.36 6.56
N ARG A 14 -15.48 8.49 5.68
CA ARG A 14 -15.23 7.09 6.01
C ARG A 14 -14.23 6.89 7.14
N THR A 15 -13.22 7.74 7.21
CA THR A 15 -12.26 7.70 8.32
C THR A 15 -12.93 8.09 9.63
N ALA A 16 -13.76 9.13 9.63
CA ALA A 16 -14.51 9.55 10.81
C ALA A 16 -15.49 8.44 11.27
N ASP A 17 -16.31 7.92 10.35
CA ASP A 17 -17.27 6.85 10.65
C ASP A 17 -16.59 5.61 11.24
N LEU A 18 -15.43 5.22 10.68
CA LEU A 18 -14.65 4.12 11.18
C LEU A 18 -14.11 4.39 12.60
N LEU A 19 -13.52 5.56 12.82
CA LEU A 19 -12.97 5.92 14.13
C LEU A 19 -14.07 6.08 15.18
N ASP A 20 -15.24 6.62 14.82
CA ASP A 20 -16.40 6.75 15.71
C ASP A 20 -17.04 5.39 16.06
N SER A 21 -16.81 4.36 15.24
CA SER A 21 -17.28 2.99 15.49
C SER A 21 -16.39 2.18 16.43
N LEU A 22 -15.22 2.70 16.81
CA LEU A 22 -14.27 1.96 17.64
C LEU A 22 -14.80 1.74 19.06
N PRO A 23 -14.52 0.58 19.68
CA PRO A 23 -14.96 0.30 21.04
C PRO A 23 -14.27 1.24 22.05
N GLU A 24 -15.06 1.84 22.95
CA GLU A 24 -14.53 2.67 24.03
C GLU A 24 -14.24 1.82 25.28
N GLY A 25 -13.05 2.03 25.88
CA GLY A 25 -12.67 1.36 27.12
C GLY A 25 -12.31 -0.12 26.96
N GLU A 26 -12.19 -0.63 25.75
CA GLU A 26 -11.83 -2.01 25.45
C GLU A 26 -10.52 -2.06 24.63
N THR A 27 -9.80 -3.17 24.74
CA THR A 27 -8.64 -3.44 23.90
C THR A 27 -9.07 -4.07 22.59
N PHE A 28 -8.59 -3.56 21.47
CA PHE A 28 -8.86 -4.10 20.14
C PHE A 28 -7.60 -4.14 19.26
N ASP A 29 -7.66 -4.91 18.18
CA ASP A 29 -6.59 -4.97 17.19
C ASP A 29 -6.71 -3.78 16.23
N TRP A 30 -5.80 -2.80 16.37
CA TRP A 30 -5.73 -1.63 15.50
C TRP A 30 -5.48 -2.01 14.03
N VAL A 31 -4.65 -3.03 13.78
CA VAL A 31 -4.30 -3.40 12.41
C VAL A 31 -5.52 -3.91 11.66
N ASP A 32 -6.25 -4.84 12.26
CA ASP A 32 -7.45 -5.41 11.63
C ASP A 32 -8.61 -4.41 11.60
N THR A 33 -8.86 -3.74 12.73
CA THR A 33 -10.04 -2.89 12.89
C THR A 33 -9.93 -1.56 12.14
N VAL A 34 -8.72 -0.97 12.06
CA VAL A 34 -8.54 0.35 11.45
C VAL A 34 -7.70 0.28 10.18
N SER A 35 -6.46 -0.22 10.26
CA SER A 35 -5.53 -0.09 9.15
C SER A 35 -5.95 -0.91 7.92
N ILE A 36 -6.36 -2.16 8.13
CA ILE A 36 -6.88 -3.03 7.05
C ILE A 36 -8.24 -2.53 6.58
N GLU A 37 -9.13 -2.21 7.51
CA GLU A 37 -10.49 -1.79 7.16
C GLU A 37 -10.49 -0.53 6.30
N LEU A 38 -9.75 0.50 6.70
CA LEU A 38 -9.70 1.76 5.95
C LEU A 38 -9.06 1.59 4.57
N THR A 39 -7.97 0.82 4.45
CA THR A 39 -7.34 0.58 3.15
C THR A 39 -8.24 -0.20 2.20
N THR A 40 -8.94 -1.22 2.71
CA THR A 40 -9.88 -2.02 1.89
C THR A 40 -11.11 -1.23 1.46
N LEU A 41 -11.67 -0.40 2.35
CA LEU A 41 -12.76 0.53 2.02
C LEU A 41 -12.34 1.49 0.89
N MET A 42 -11.13 2.02 0.96
CA MET A 42 -10.63 2.94 -0.06
C MET A 42 -10.38 2.24 -1.39
N LEU A 43 -9.73 1.07 -1.39
CA LEU A 43 -9.51 0.29 -2.61
C LEU A 43 -10.82 -0.14 -3.25
N ALA A 44 -11.78 -0.65 -2.46
CA ALA A 44 -13.09 -1.03 -2.96
C ALA A 44 -13.80 0.15 -3.64
N THR A 45 -13.69 1.34 -3.05
CA THR A 45 -14.24 2.56 -3.66
C THR A 45 -13.55 2.94 -4.96
N LEU A 46 -12.22 2.91 -5.00
CA LEU A 46 -11.44 3.29 -6.18
C LEU A 46 -11.66 2.32 -7.36
N PHE A 47 -11.97 1.07 -7.05
CA PHE A 47 -12.23 0.03 -8.06
C PHE A 47 -13.73 -0.16 -8.38
N ASP A 48 -14.61 0.56 -7.69
CA ASP A 48 -16.06 0.30 -7.69
C ASP A 48 -16.36 -1.19 -7.43
N PHE A 49 -15.71 -1.71 -6.39
CA PHE A 49 -15.75 -3.11 -5.98
C PHE A 49 -16.84 -3.29 -4.92
N PRO A 50 -17.58 -4.43 -4.90
CA PRO A 50 -18.59 -4.68 -3.89
C PRO A 50 -18.04 -4.54 -2.46
N MET A 51 -18.71 -3.73 -1.64
CA MET A 51 -18.23 -3.43 -0.27
C MET A 51 -18.23 -4.66 0.63
N GLU A 52 -19.16 -5.58 0.41
CA GLU A 52 -19.25 -6.87 1.11
C GLU A 52 -18.04 -7.77 0.83
N ASP A 53 -17.45 -7.66 -0.37
CA ASP A 53 -16.30 -8.46 -0.81
C ASP A 53 -14.95 -7.79 -0.58
N ARG A 54 -14.91 -6.55 -0.07
CA ARG A 54 -13.69 -5.73 0.04
C ARG A 54 -12.49 -6.44 0.69
N ARG A 55 -12.73 -7.34 1.65
CA ARG A 55 -11.67 -8.11 2.32
C ARG A 55 -10.93 -9.08 1.39
N LYS A 56 -11.51 -9.44 0.22
CA LYS A 56 -10.81 -10.19 -0.82
C LYS A 56 -9.60 -9.43 -1.36
N LEU A 57 -9.70 -8.09 -1.46
CA LEU A 57 -8.58 -7.24 -1.91
C LEU A 57 -7.36 -7.37 -0.99
N THR A 58 -7.58 -7.40 0.34
CA THR A 58 -6.50 -7.64 1.30
C THR A 58 -5.96 -9.06 1.16
N ARG A 59 -6.86 -10.06 1.10
CA ARG A 59 -6.46 -11.47 0.97
C ARG A 59 -5.59 -11.69 -0.27
N TRP A 60 -6.00 -11.16 -1.42
CA TRP A 60 -5.23 -11.30 -2.67
C TRP A 60 -3.89 -10.56 -2.61
N SER A 61 -3.83 -9.39 -1.95
CA SER A 61 -2.56 -8.70 -1.68
C SER A 61 -1.60 -9.57 -0.87
N ASP A 62 -2.08 -10.15 0.22
CA ASP A 62 -1.28 -11.04 1.08
C ASP A 62 -0.79 -12.29 0.31
N ILE A 63 -1.65 -12.88 -0.53
CA ILE A 63 -1.33 -14.07 -1.35
C ILE A 63 -0.23 -13.80 -2.39
N VAL A 64 -0.16 -12.61 -2.97
CA VAL A 64 0.87 -12.25 -3.96
C VAL A 64 2.27 -12.47 -3.38
N PHE A 65 2.47 -12.12 -2.11
CA PHE A 65 3.77 -12.25 -1.42
C PHE A 65 3.89 -13.48 -0.54
N ALA A 66 2.82 -14.28 -0.42
CA ALA A 66 2.80 -15.43 0.46
C ALA A 66 3.87 -16.47 0.11
N VAL A 67 4.56 -16.93 1.13
CA VAL A 67 5.46 -18.10 1.05
C VAL A 67 4.74 -19.28 1.67
N PRO A 68 4.55 -20.39 0.92
CA PRO A 68 3.85 -21.57 1.43
C PRO A 68 4.44 -22.07 2.76
N GLY A 69 3.56 -22.42 3.70
CA GLY A 69 3.93 -22.88 5.04
C GLY A 69 4.37 -21.80 6.03
N GLN A 70 4.21 -20.50 5.68
CA GLN A 70 4.54 -19.38 6.56
C GLN A 70 3.31 -18.61 7.06
N GLY A 71 2.18 -19.29 7.25
CA GLY A 71 1.00 -18.77 7.96
C GLY A 71 -0.05 -18.10 7.10
N VAL A 72 0.25 -17.71 5.85
CA VAL A 72 -0.73 -17.10 4.92
C VAL A 72 -1.39 -18.17 4.04
N VAL A 73 -0.58 -19.07 3.49
CA VAL A 73 -1.02 -20.23 2.71
C VAL A 73 -0.23 -21.47 3.14
N ASP A 74 -0.87 -22.64 3.12
CA ASP A 74 -0.26 -23.90 3.53
C ASP A 74 0.54 -24.56 2.39
N SER A 75 0.16 -24.31 1.15
CA SER A 75 0.77 -24.95 -0.01
C SER A 75 0.87 -24.03 -1.21
N GLN A 76 1.77 -24.39 -2.14
CA GLN A 76 1.88 -23.71 -3.44
C GLN A 76 0.59 -23.84 -4.25
N GLN A 77 -0.09 -24.99 -4.15
CA GLN A 77 -1.36 -25.21 -4.87
C GLN A 77 -2.43 -24.25 -4.36
N GLN A 78 -2.61 -24.15 -3.05
CA GLN A 78 -3.55 -23.17 -2.46
C GLN A 78 -3.24 -21.74 -2.94
N ARG A 79 -1.96 -21.35 -2.95
CA ARG A 79 -1.54 -20.03 -3.44
C ARG A 79 -1.97 -19.80 -4.89
N ILE A 80 -1.77 -20.80 -5.75
CA ILE A 80 -2.14 -20.73 -7.17
C ILE A 80 -3.66 -20.64 -7.31
N ASP A 81 -4.42 -21.45 -6.57
CA ASP A 81 -5.88 -21.49 -6.65
C ASP A 81 -6.49 -20.15 -6.24
N GLU A 82 -6.02 -19.55 -5.16
CA GLU A 82 -6.49 -18.23 -4.70
C GLU A 82 -6.07 -17.08 -5.65
N LEU A 83 -4.89 -17.17 -6.28
CA LEU A 83 -4.51 -16.21 -7.33
C LEU A 83 -5.38 -16.37 -8.58
N ASN A 84 -5.76 -17.59 -8.96
CA ASN A 84 -6.66 -17.82 -10.09
C ASN A 84 -8.05 -17.27 -9.78
N GLU A 85 -8.58 -17.42 -8.55
CA GLU A 85 -9.83 -16.78 -8.15
C GLU A 85 -9.79 -15.25 -8.38
N CYS A 86 -8.67 -14.61 -7.99
CA CYS A 86 -8.47 -13.18 -8.23
C CYS A 86 -8.46 -12.85 -9.73
N VAL A 87 -7.76 -13.66 -10.53
CA VAL A 87 -7.69 -13.50 -11.99
C VAL A 87 -9.09 -13.57 -12.60
N ASP A 88 -9.81 -14.66 -12.33
CA ASP A 88 -11.15 -14.90 -12.90
C ASP A 88 -12.12 -13.78 -12.51
N TYR A 89 -12.07 -13.32 -11.28
CA TYR A 89 -12.89 -12.21 -10.80
C TYR A 89 -12.64 -10.93 -11.60
N PHE A 90 -11.39 -10.54 -11.75
CA PHE A 90 -11.04 -9.30 -12.42
C PHE A 90 -11.15 -9.39 -13.95
N GLU A 91 -10.96 -10.56 -14.55
CA GLU A 91 -11.27 -10.75 -16.00
C GLU A 91 -12.74 -10.48 -16.26
N GLY A 92 -13.63 -11.01 -15.41
CA GLY A 92 -15.08 -10.74 -15.50
C GLY A 92 -15.40 -9.25 -15.32
N LEU A 93 -14.76 -8.60 -14.34
CA LEU A 93 -14.97 -7.18 -14.07
C LEU A 93 -14.43 -6.29 -15.21
N PHE A 94 -13.27 -6.61 -15.79
CA PHE A 94 -12.74 -5.90 -16.97
C PHE A 94 -13.70 -5.99 -18.16
N GLU A 95 -14.27 -7.18 -18.42
CA GLU A 95 -15.23 -7.35 -19.52
C GLU A 95 -16.51 -6.53 -19.29
N GLU A 96 -17.02 -6.53 -18.07
CA GLU A 96 -18.16 -5.69 -17.70
C GLU A 96 -17.86 -4.20 -17.90
N ARG A 97 -16.69 -3.72 -17.44
CA ARG A 97 -16.29 -2.31 -17.55
C ARG A 97 -15.94 -1.87 -18.97
N ARG A 98 -15.62 -2.79 -19.88
CA ARG A 98 -15.51 -2.48 -21.32
C ARG A 98 -16.88 -2.17 -21.92
N GLN A 99 -17.93 -2.87 -21.49
CA GLN A 99 -19.28 -2.68 -21.98
C GLN A 99 -19.99 -1.50 -21.29
N ASN A 100 -19.74 -1.32 -20.00
CA ASN A 100 -20.36 -0.32 -19.14
C ASN A 100 -19.30 0.46 -18.35
N PRO A 101 -18.56 1.40 -18.98
CA PRO A 101 -17.49 2.11 -18.31
C PRO A 101 -17.98 3.05 -17.20
N GLY A 102 -17.37 2.97 -16.02
CA GLY A 102 -17.57 3.87 -14.90
C GLY A 102 -16.43 4.88 -14.73
N PHE A 103 -16.40 5.55 -13.59
CA PHE A 103 -15.32 6.46 -13.21
C PHE A 103 -14.27 5.83 -12.29
N ASP A 104 -14.28 4.51 -12.16
CA ASP A 104 -13.37 3.72 -11.34
C ASP A 104 -12.06 3.38 -12.08
N LEU A 105 -11.06 2.90 -11.30
CA LEU A 105 -9.74 2.56 -11.84
C LEU A 105 -9.77 1.33 -12.75
N VAL A 106 -10.70 0.39 -12.55
CA VAL A 106 -10.85 -0.79 -13.43
C VAL A 106 -11.35 -0.34 -14.79
N SER A 107 -12.37 0.54 -14.82
CA SER A 107 -12.85 1.16 -16.05
C SER A 107 -11.76 1.94 -16.79
N MET A 108 -10.93 2.70 -16.06
CA MET A 108 -9.80 3.43 -16.64
C MET A 108 -8.76 2.49 -17.25
N LEU A 109 -8.45 1.37 -16.61
CA LEU A 109 -7.54 0.35 -17.14
C LEU A 109 -8.13 -0.39 -18.33
N ALA A 110 -9.43 -0.72 -18.28
CA ALA A 110 -10.13 -1.46 -19.33
C ALA A 110 -10.26 -0.67 -20.64
N ASN A 111 -10.42 0.67 -20.54
CA ASN A 111 -10.79 1.54 -21.66
C ASN A 111 -9.75 2.62 -22.01
N GLY A 112 -8.70 2.79 -21.18
CA GLY A 112 -7.67 3.80 -21.41
C GLY A 112 -6.87 3.54 -22.69
N GLU A 113 -6.56 4.57 -23.46
CA GLU A 113 -5.83 4.41 -24.73
C GLU A 113 -4.48 3.68 -24.57
N ALA A 114 -3.81 3.87 -23.45
CA ALA A 114 -2.52 3.22 -23.17
C ALA A 114 -2.65 1.79 -22.62
N THR A 115 -3.85 1.36 -22.21
CA THR A 115 -4.04 0.11 -21.47
C THR A 115 -5.07 -0.83 -22.08
N LYS A 116 -5.99 -0.36 -22.92
CA LYS A 116 -7.07 -1.17 -23.48
C LYS A 116 -6.61 -2.31 -24.37
N ASP A 117 -5.48 -2.13 -25.07
CA ASP A 117 -4.94 -3.07 -26.06
C ASP A 117 -3.74 -3.88 -25.54
N ILE A 118 -3.37 -3.74 -24.24
CA ILE A 118 -2.31 -4.56 -23.66
C ILE A 118 -2.80 -5.99 -23.38
N PRO A 119 -1.92 -6.99 -23.36
CA PRO A 119 -2.29 -8.38 -23.06
C PRO A 119 -3.04 -8.50 -21.72
N PRO A 120 -4.05 -9.38 -21.60
CA PRO A 120 -4.81 -9.57 -20.35
C PRO A 120 -3.92 -9.83 -19.12
N THR A 121 -2.86 -10.60 -19.26
CA THR A 121 -1.88 -10.85 -18.18
C THR A 121 -1.17 -9.60 -17.71
N GLN A 122 -0.90 -8.65 -18.61
CA GLN A 122 -0.29 -7.36 -18.25
C GLN A 122 -1.33 -6.43 -17.63
N GLN A 123 -2.55 -6.46 -18.10
CA GLN A 123 -3.67 -5.69 -17.55
C GLN A 123 -3.93 -6.10 -16.09
N LEU A 124 -3.98 -7.41 -15.84
CA LEU A 124 -4.08 -7.98 -14.51
C LEU A 124 -2.87 -7.63 -13.62
N GLY A 125 -1.65 -7.71 -14.19
CA GLY A 125 -0.44 -7.31 -13.47
C GLY A 125 -0.47 -5.86 -13.01
N ASN A 126 -0.99 -4.94 -13.83
CA ASN A 126 -1.18 -3.54 -13.47
C ASN A 126 -2.19 -3.38 -12.33
N LEU A 127 -3.29 -4.13 -12.38
CA LEU A 127 -4.30 -4.12 -11.33
C LEU A 127 -3.75 -4.66 -10.00
N LEU A 128 -3.09 -5.82 -10.03
CA LEU A 128 -2.46 -6.39 -8.84
C LEU A 128 -1.44 -5.43 -8.22
N LEU A 129 -0.68 -4.71 -9.05
CA LEU A 129 0.25 -3.69 -8.57
C LEU A 129 -0.47 -2.55 -7.84
N LEU A 130 -1.64 -2.14 -8.31
CA LEU A 130 -2.46 -1.12 -7.64
C LEU A 130 -3.04 -1.64 -6.31
N ILE A 131 -3.53 -2.88 -6.28
CA ILE A 131 -4.05 -3.51 -5.06
C ILE A 131 -2.94 -3.59 -4.01
N VAL A 132 -1.81 -4.17 -4.35
CA VAL A 132 -0.66 -4.37 -3.45
C VAL A 132 -0.09 -3.02 -2.99
N GLY A 133 0.12 -2.09 -3.94
CA GLY A 133 0.69 -0.78 -3.64
C GLY A 133 -0.22 0.10 -2.78
N GLY A 134 -1.54 -0.03 -2.94
CA GLY A 134 -2.52 0.75 -2.16
C GLY A 134 -2.85 0.14 -0.80
N ASN A 135 -2.65 -1.16 -0.62
CA ASN A 135 -2.99 -1.87 0.61
C ASN A 135 -1.84 -1.88 1.62
N ASP A 136 -0.77 -2.62 1.35
CA ASP A 136 0.26 -2.94 2.34
C ASP A 136 1.03 -1.73 2.84
N THR A 137 1.49 -0.86 1.94
CA THR A 137 2.30 0.30 2.34
C THR A 137 1.49 1.29 3.14
N THR A 138 0.22 1.52 2.78
CA THR A 138 -0.68 2.44 3.49
C THR A 138 -1.09 1.86 4.85
N ARG A 139 -1.48 0.59 4.90
CA ARG A 139 -1.77 -0.16 6.13
C ARG A 139 -0.61 -0.07 7.13
N ASN A 140 0.59 -0.39 6.67
CA ASN A 140 1.80 -0.35 7.51
C ASN A 140 2.15 1.08 7.96
N THR A 141 1.95 2.10 7.12
CA THR A 141 2.18 3.49 7.50
C THR A 141 1.20 3.93 8.59
N MET A 142 -0.10 3.62 8.47
CA MET A 142 -1.09 3.95 9.50
C MET A 142 -0.81 3.23 10.83
N THR A 143 -0.46 1.95 10.77
CA THR A 143 -0.04 1.19 11.95
C THR A 143 1.22 1.77 12.57
N GLY A 144 2.22 2.08 11.74
CA GLY A 144 3.47 2.69 12.15
C GLY A 144 3.30 4.06 12.79
N SER A 145 2.30 4.84 12.32
CA SER A 145 1.98 6.15 12.92
C SER A 145 1.55 6.01 14.38
N VAL A 146 0.60 5.14 14.66
CA VAL A 146 0.10 4.90 16.03
C VAL A 146 1.20 4.30 16.90
N TYR A 147 1.94 3.31 16.39
CA TYR A 147 3.06 2.71 17.10
C TYR A 147 4.15 3.74 17.42
N GLY A 148 4.51 4.58 16.44
CA GLY A 148 5.53 5.62 16.60
C GLY A 148 5.16 6.65 17.64
N LEU A 149 3.93 7.17 17.59
CA LEU A 149 3.44 8.16 18.55
C LEU A 149 3.31 7.59 19.99
N ASN A 150 3.01 6.30 20.13
CA ASN A 150 3.07 5.62 21.43
C ASN A 150 4.51 5.43 21.93
N LYS A 151 5.46 5.15 21.03
CA LYS A 151 6.87 4.98 21.35
C LYS A 151 7.55 6.31 21.71
N TYR A 152 7.12 7.41 21.10
CA TYR A 152 7.62 8.77 21.27
C TYR A 152 6.48 9.71 21.67
N PRO A 153 6.01 9.66 22.95
CA PRO A 153 4.84 10.43 23.39
C PRO A 153 5.03 11.96 23.28
N ASP A 154 6.26 12.45 23.41
CA ASP A 154 6.61 13.85 23.20
C ASP A 154 6.29 14.33 21.77
N GLN A 155 6.42 13.47 20.78
CA GLN A 155 6.06 13.77 19.39
C GLN A 155 4.53 13.85 19.21
N TYR A 156 3.78 13.01 19.92
CA TYR A 156 2.32 13.13 19.98
C TYR A 156 1.86 14.45 20.61
N GLU A 157 2.49 14.84 21.73
CA GLU A 157 2.19 16.12 22.38
C GLU A 157 2.45 17.32 21.46
N LYS A 158 3.55 17.31 20.67
CA LYS A 158 3.82 18.35 19.66
C LYS A 158 2.72 18.41 18.59
N LEU A 159 2.29 17.26 18.04
CA LEU A 159 1.20 17.22 17.05
C LEU A 159 -0.13 17.74 17.61
N MET A 160 -0.44 17.45 18.88
CA MET A 160 -1.63 17.96 19.55
C MET A 160 -1.56 19.46 19.80
N ALA A 161 -0.38 19.98 20.09
CA ALA A 161 -0.16 21.41 20.30
C ALA A 161 -0.17 22.22 18.98
N ASP A 162 0.35 21.62 17.89
CA ASP A 162 0.38 22.24 16.57
C ASP A 162 -0.02 21.24 15.47
N PRO A 163 -1.31 21.15 15.10
CA PRO A 163 -1.79 20.28 14.03
C PRO A 163 -1.20 20.58 12.64
N SER A 164 -0.55 21.72 12.42
CA SER A 164 0.10 22.03 11.14
C SER A 164 1.28 21.08 10.86
N LEU A 165 1.89 20.50 11.91
CA LEU A 165 2.96 19.50 11.83
C LEU A 165 2.52 18.17 11.19
N ILE A 166 1.22 17.92 11.02
CA ILE A 166 0.71 16.72 10.33
C ILE A 166 1.30 16.62 8.91
N SER A 167 1.51 17.74 8.25
CA SER A 167 2.12 17.78 6.92
C SER A 167 3.57 17.26 6.88
N ASN A 168 4.32 17.44 7.97
CA ASN A 168 5.67 16.91 8.14
C ASN A 168 5.65 15.48 8.71
N PHE A 169 4.71 15.20 9.61
CA PHE A 169 4.56 13.89 10.23
C PHE A 169 4.33 12.77 9.21
N VAL A 170 3.49 13.00 8.18
CA VAL A 170 3.19 11.96 7.18
C VAL A 170 4.45 11.47 6.44
N PRO A 171 5.29 12.31 5.81
CA PRO A 171 6.54 11.84 5.21
C PRO A 171 7.54 11.30 6.24
N GLU A 172 7.58 11.85 7.44
CA GLU A 172 8.48 11.37 8.49
C GLU A 172 8.12 9.96 8.98
N VAL A 173 6.85 9.66 9.20
CA VAL A 173 6.46 8.30 9.58
C VAL A 173 6.75 7.29 8.47
N ILE A 174 6.59 7.67 7.19
CA ILE A 174 6.96 6.82 6.05
C ILE A 174 8.49 6.57 6.05
N ARG A 175 9.29 7.60 6.28
CA ARG A 175 10.75 7.46 6.41
C ARG A 175 11.12 6.54 7.58
N TRP A 176 10.61 6.85 8.78
CA TRP A 176 10.96 6.16 10.01
C TRP A 176 10.51 4.70 10.02
N GLN A 177 9.29 4.41 9.60
CA GLN A 177 8.71 3.07 9.57
C GLN A 177 9.19 2.26 8.35
N THR A 178 9.43 2.94 7.22
CA THR A 178 9.86 2.35 5.94
C THR A 178 8.99 1.14 5.53
N PRO A 179 7.72 1.33 5.15
CA PRO A 179 6.78 0.24 4.87
C PRO A 179 7.23 -0.67 3.71
N LEU A 180 8.10 -0.19 2.84
CA LEU A 180 8.79 -0.96 1.82
C LEU A 180 10.28 -0.99 2.12
N SER A 181 10.76 -2.07 2.74
CA SER A 181 12.12 -2.17 3.26
C SER A 181 13.18 -2.20 2.17
N TYR A 182 12.92 -2.89 1.05
CA TYR A 182 13.86 -3.00 -0.07
C TYR A 182 13.15 -3.34 -1.38
N MET A 183 13.82 -3.06 -2.49
CA MET A 183 13.43 -3.50 -3.84
C MET A 183 14.63 -4.04 -4.60
N ARG A 184 14.37 -5.01 -5.48
CA ARG A 184 15.38 -5.59 -6.37
C ARG A 184 15.29 -4.97 -7.77
N ARG A 185 16.45 -4.75 -8.37
CA ARG A 185 16.59 -4.43 -9.80
C ARG A 185 17.54 -5.41 -10.46
N THR A 186 17.36 -5.64 -11.75
CA THR A 186 18.30 -6.40 -12.58
C THR A 186 18.98 -5.45 -13.54
N ALA A 187 20.31 -5.46 -13.56
CA ALA A 187 21.08 -4.61 -14.46
C ALA A 187 20.82 -4.99 -15.92
N THR A 188 20.44 -4.02 -16.75
CA THR A 188 20.18 -4.24 -18.18
C THR A 188 21.44 -4.17 -19.05
N LYS A 189 22.53 -3.62 -18.50
CA LYS A 189 23.87 -3.49 -19.13
C LYS A 189 24.94 -3.47 -18.05
N ASP A 190 26.19 -3.67 -18.45
CA ASP A 190 27.35 -3.42 -17.59
C ASP A 190 27.35 -1.94 -17.17
N THR A 191 27.57 -1.68 -15.89
CA THR A 191 27.59 -0.32 -15.33
C THR A 191 28.48 -0.25 -14.10
N GLU A 192 28.70 0.96 -13.59
CA GLU A 192 29.42 1.20 -12.36
C GLU A 192 28.57 2.03 -11.41
N LEU A 193 28.59 1.66 -10.13
CA LEU A 193 27.93 2.41 -9.06
C LEU A 193 28.85 2.45 -7.82
N GLY A 194 29.18 3.64 -7.34
CA GLY A 194 30.04 3.81 -6.16
C GLY A 194 31.41 3.12 -6.28
N GLY A 195 32.01 3.11 -7.48
CA GLY A 195 33.29 2.44 -7.76
C GLY A 195 33.20 0.91 -7.86
N LYS A 196 31.99 0.34 -7.82
CA LYS A 196 31.76 -1.10 -7.97
C LYS A 196 31.24 -1.41 -9.37
N GLN A 197 31.86 -2.42 -10.01
CA GLN A 197 31.41 -2.92 -11.30
C GLN A 197 30.19 -3.81 -11.13
N ILE A 198 29.12 -3.51 -11.87
CA ILE A 198 27.87 -4.30 -11.93
C ILE A 198 27.75 -4.82 -13.36
N LYS A 199 27.64 -6.14 -13.49
CA LYS A 199 27.48 -6.79 -14.79
C LYS A 199 26.03 -6.83 -15.23
N LYS A 200 25.82 -6.88 -16.54
CA LYS A 200 24.50 -7.16 -17.09
C LYS A 200 23.93 -8.42 -16.48
N TYR A 201 22.65 -8.35 -16.04
CA TYR A 201 21.88 -9.37 -15.32
C TYR A 201 22.25 -9.55 -13.83
N ASP A 202 23.21 -8.82 -13.26
CA ASP A 202 23.40 -8.80 -11.83
C ASP A 202 22.15 -8.25 -11.14
N GLN A 203 21.84 -8.83 -9.97
CA GLN A 203 20.73 -8.41 -9.12
C GLN A 203 21.23 -7.42 -8.07
N VAL A 204 20.65 -6.23 -8.07
CA VAL A 204 20.97 -5.14 -7.14
C VAL A 204 19.81 -4.94 -6.19
N LEU A 205 20.05 -5.05 -4.90
CA LEU A 205 19.08 -4.75 -3.83
C LEU A 205 19.27 -3.31 -3.36
N MET A 206 18.19 -2.54 -3.43
CA MET A 206 18.13 -1.18 -2.88
C MET A 206 17.47 -1.25 -1.50
N TRP A 207 18.25 -1.03 -0.46
CA TRP A 207 17.78 -1.07 0.92
C TRP A 207 17.24 0.30 1.34
N TYR A 208 15.94 0.52 1.16
CA TYR A 208 15.28 1.78 1.54
C TYR A 208 15.35 2.04 3.05
N VAL A 209 15.21 0.98 3.87
CA VAL A 209 15.34 1.10 5.32
C VAL A 209 16.72 1.65 5.74
N SER A 210 17.80 1.25 5.05
CA SER A 210 19.15 1.78 5.31
C SER A 210 19.26 3.24 4.87
N ALA A 211 18.75 3.57 3.67
CA ALA A 211 18.80 4.94 3.15
C ALA A 211 17.96 5.91 3.99
N ASN A 212 16.81 5.47 4.49
CA ASN A 212 15.92 6.28 5.33
C ASN A 212 16.46 6.52 6.75
N GLN A 213 17.44 5.74 7.17
CA GLN A 213 18.10 5.87 8.50
C GLN A 213 19.56 6.29 8.38
N ASP A 214 20.02 6.70 7.19
CA ASP A 214 21.40 7.12 6.95
C ASP A 214 21.70 8.41 7.72
N GLU A 215 22.60 8.33 8.68
CA GLU A 215 22.96 9.44 9.57
C GLU A 215 23.77 10.54 8.86
N ASP A 216 24.34 10.26 7.69
CA ASP A 216 24.96 11.28 6.84
C ASP A 216 23.91 12.20 6.20
N VAL A 217 22.63 11.78 6.17
CA VAL A 217 21.51 12.53 5.59
C VAL A 217 20.49 12.95 6.65
N PHE A 218 20.17 12.03 7.58
CA PHE A 218 19.15 12.24 8.61
C PHE A 218 19.78 12.18 10.00
N GLU A 219 20.04 13.31 10.61
CA GLU A 219 20.51 13.36 11.99
C GLU A 219 19.54 12.58 12.89
N ASN A 220 20.07 11.64 13.71
CA ASN A 220 19.29 10.71 14.51
C ASN A 220 18.23 9.95 13.71
N GLY A 221 18.59 9.42 12.53
CA GLY A 221 17.68 8.81 11.56
C GLY A 221 16.77 7.69 12.12
N HIS A 222 17.14 7.07 13.23
CA HIS A 222 16.36 6.04 13.92
C HIS A 222 15.23 6.59 14.82
N VAL A 223 15.21 7.91 15.07
CA VAL A 223 14.20 8.59 15.89
C VAL A 223 13.10 9.17 15.00
N LEU A 224 11.84 9.04 15.44
CA LEU A 224 10.71 9.73 14.84
C LEU A 224 10.72 11.19 15.31
N ASP A 225 10.70 12.13 14.37
CA ASP A 225 10.69 13.58 14.66
C ASP A 225 9.67 14.29 13.77
N VAL A 226 8.56 14.73 14.35
CA VAL A 226 7.45 15.38 13.62
C VAL A 226 7.80 16.77 13.08
N GLU A 227 8.93 17.33 13.49
CA GLU A 227 9.44 18.64 13.04
C GLU A 227 10.51 18.54 11.93
N ARG A 228 10.87 17.30 11.51
CA ARG A 228 11.90 17.03 10.51
C ARG A 228 11.57 17.62 9.14
#